data_b0a8fc2280552899bbe7d213ac137079
#
_entry.id   b0a8fc2280552899bbe7d213ac137079
#
_cell.length_a   1.000
_cell.length_b   1.000
_cell.length_c   1.000
_cell.angle_alpha   90.00
_cell.angle_beta   90.00
_cell.angle_gamma   90.00
#
_symmetry.space_group_name_H-M   'P 1'
#
loop_
_entity.id
_entity.type
_entity.pdbx_description
1 polymer ?
#
loop_
_entity_poly.entity_id
_entity_poly.type
_entity_poly.pdbx_seq_one_letter_code
_entity_poly.pdbx_strand_id
1 'polypeptide(L)'
;AGGGTPRRITQLAPSYWHGWSPDGKTLAYCAERNGEFDIYTIPLNGGDERRLTTTPGLDDGPDYSPDGQYLYFNSERTGTMQVWRMRTDGSDQRQITSDDYNNWFPHPSPDGKWLVFLSYEKDVKGHPANKDVSIRLMPLAGGEIGVLAKLFGGQGTINVPSWAPDSRSLAFVSYRLLSR
;
A
#
# COMPACT_ATOMS: atom_id res chain seq x y z
N ALA A 1 -11.59 15.57 18.76
CA ALA A 1 -10.23 15.16 19.10
C ALA A 1 -9.48 16.39 19.56
N GLY A 2 -8.96 16.39 20.80
CA GLY A 2 -8.16 17.48 21.32
C GLY A 2 -6.74 17.36 20.80
N GLY A 3 -6.31 18.11 19.82
CA GLY A 3 -4.99 18.07 19.23
C GLY A 3 -3.84 17.80 20.22
N GLY A 4 -2.69 17.46 19.70
CA GLY A 4 -1.49 17.17 20.49
C GLY A 4 -0.23 17.51 19.73
N THR A 5 0.90 17.51 20.40
CA THR A 5 2.21 17.69 19.75
C THR A 5 2.58 16.41 19.01
N PRO A 6 2.90 16.47 17.68
CA PRO A 6 3.38 15.32 16.94
C PRO A 6 4.62 14.70 17.60
N ARG A 7 4.64 13.37 17.70
CA ARG A 7 5.79 12.63 18.21
C ARG A 7 6.43 11.86 17.06
N ARG A 8 7.73 12.02 16.86
CA ARG A 8 8.50 11.22 15.93
C ARG A 8 8.61 9.78 16.44
N ILE A 9 8.27 8.80 15.60
CA ILE A 9 8.32 7.37 15.93
C ILE A 9 9.58 6.72 15.34
N THR A 10 9.86 6.94 14.04
CA THR A 10 11.06 6.39 13.38
C THR A 10 12.28 7.28 13.64
N GLN A 11 13.44 6.68 13.95
CA GLN A 11 14.70 7.42 14.15
C GLN A 11 15.43 7.70 12.84
N LEU A 12 15.39 6.74 11.90
CA LEU A 12 16.04 6.83 10.60
C LEU A 12 15.10 7.39 9.53
N ALA A 13 15.68 7.95 8.48
CA ALA A 13 14.98 8.47 7.31
C ALA A 13 15.68 8.02 6.02
N PRO A 14 14.97 7.92 4.90
CA PRO A 14 13.53 8.15 4.75
C PRO A 14 12.68 7.02 5.33
N SER A 15 11.48 7.34 5.76
CA SER A 15 10.45 6.39 6.22
C SER A 15 9.08 6.95 5.84
N TYR A 16 8.30 6.19 5.08
CA TYR A 16 7.00 6.56 4.55
C TYR A 16 5.93 5.69 5.17
N TRP A 17 5.07 6.28 6.01
CA TRP A 17 4.00 5.56 6.65
C TRP A 17 2.90 5.19 5.65
N HIS A 18 2.31 3.99 5.84
CA HIS A 18 1.17 3.51 5.06
C HIS A 18 0.05 2.93 5.92
N GLY A 19 0.34 2.03 6.85
CA GLY A 19 -0.70 1.29 7.56
C GLY A 19 -0.57 1.29 9.09
N TRP A 20 -1.73 1.19 9.76
CA TRP A 20 -1.84 0.93 11.20
C TRP A 20 -2.30 -0.51 11.40
N SER A 21 -1.72 -1.21 12.37
CA SER A 21 -2.30 -2.47 12.80
C SER A 21 -3.72 -2.24 13.36
N PRO A 22 -4.66 -3.19 13.17
CA PRO A 22 -6.04 -3.02 13.63
C PRO A 22 -6.18 -2.78 15.13
N ASP A 23 -5.23 -3.26 15.95
CA ASP A 23 -5.17 -3.00 17.38
C ASP A 23 -4.56 -1.64 17.76
N GLY A 24 -4.12 -0.87 16.76
CA GLY A 24 -3.54 0.47 16.91
C GLY A 24 -2.17 0.52 17.60
N LYS A 25 -1.43 -0.62 17.68
CA LYS A 25 -0.16 -0.68 18.42
C LYS A 25 1.08 -0.66 17.56
N THR A 26 0.96 -0.93 16.26
CA THR A 26 2.08 -1.06 15.33
C THR A 26 1.83 -0.26 14.07
N LEU A 27 2.88 0.39 13.56
CA LEU A 27 2.88 1.03 12.25
C LEU A 27 3.58 0.14 11.25
N ALA A 28 3.02 0.03 10.04
CA ALA A 28 3.69 -0.51 8.87
C ALA A 28 4.07 0.64 7.93
N TYR A 29 5.27 0.59 7.37
CA TYR A 29 5.81 1.66 6.53
C TYR A 29 6.85 1.12 5.56
N CYS A 30 7.05 1.85 4.48
CA CYS A 30 8.17 1.67 3.58
C CYS A 30 9.35 2.52 4.05
N ALA A 31 10.55 1.97 4.02
CA ALA A 31 11.75 2.74 4.38
C ALA A 31 12.97 2.28 3.59
N GLU A 32 13.83 3.25 3.26
CA GLU A 32 15.13 2.96 2.70
C GLU A 32 16.14 2.71 3.83
N ARG A 33 16.77 1.53 3.79
CA ARG A 33 17.90 1.19 4.65
C ARG A 33 18.98 0.49 3.82
N ASN A 34 20.19 0.99 3.90
CA ASN A 34 21.32 0.46 3.13
C ASN A 34 21.12 0.48 1.59
N GLY A 35 20.38 1.46 1.07
CA GLY A 35 20.15 1.62 -0.36
C GLY A 35 18.99 0.80 -0.93
N GLU A 36 18.21 0.11 -0.09
CA GLU A 36 17.03 -0.65 -0.51
C GLU A 36 15.77 -0.19 0.21
N PHE A 37 14.66 -0.16 -0.52
CA PHE A 37 13.33 0.13 0.01
C PHE A 37 12.60 -1.15 0.34
N ASP A 38 12.26 -1.31 1.62
CA ASP A 38 11.59 -2.49 2.15
C ASP A 38 10.45 -2.13 3.09
N ILE A 39 9.65 -3.15 3.42
CA ILE A 39 8.59 -3.05 4.41
C ILE A 39 9.16 -3.23 5.80
N TYR A 40 8.82 -2.28 6.67
CA TYR A 40 9.16 -2.27 8.08
C TYR A 40 7.93 -2.14 8.95
N THR A 41 8.05 -2.60 10.18
CA THR A 41 7.10 -2.32 11.25
C THR A 41 7.81 -1.75 12.47
N ILE A 42 7.08 -0.94 13.25
CA ILE A 42 7.58 -0.37 14.51
C ILE A 42 6.44 -0.23 15.52
N PRO A 43 6.65 -0.58 16.81
CA PRO A 43 5.66 -0.32 17.84
C PRO A 43 5.35 1.17 18.00
N LEU A 44 4.08 1.53 18.16
CA LEU A 44 3.65 2.93 18.29
C LEU A 44 4.22 3.62 19.54
N ASN A 45 4.47 2.87 20.60
CA ASN A 45 5.10 3.39 21.84
C ASN A 45 6.62 3.57 21.73
N GLY A 46 7.21 3.27 20.56
CA GLY A 46 8.63 3.28 20.29
C GLY A 46 9.28 1.91 20.48
N GLY A 47 10.52 1.78 20.10
CA GLY A 47 11.29 0.54 20.12
C GLY A 47 12.03 0.33 18.79
N ASP A 48 12.52 -0.88 18.57
CA ASP A 48 13.27 -1.22 17.37
C ASP A 48 12.35 -1.43 16.17
N GLU A 49 12.76 -0.90 15.01
CA GLU A 49 12.10 -1.21 13.75
C GLU A 49 12.45 -2.64 13.32
N ARG A 50 11.48 -3.33 12.74
CA ARG A 50 11.65 -4.68 12.22
C ARG A 50 11.48 -4.67 10.70
N ARG A 51 12.52 -5.05 9.97
CA ARG A 51 12.46 -5.28 8.53
C ARG A 51 11.71 -6.58 8.24
N LEU A 52 10.72 -6.55 7.36
CA LEU A 52 9.88 -7.70 7.01
C LEU A 52 10.18 -8.26 5.62
N THR A 53 10.69 -7.43 4.70
CA THR A 53 11.10 -7.87 3.36
C THR A 53 12.60 -7.66 3.18
N THR A 54 13.23 -8.55 2.40
CA THR A 54 14.69 -8.56 2.16
C THR A 54 15.04 -9.02 0.75
N THR A 55 14.04 -9.27 -0.10
CA THR A 55 14.26 -9.64 -1.50
C THR A 55 14.67 -8.39 -2.27
N PRO A 56 15.71 -8.43 -3.13
CA PRO A 56 16.12 -7.29 -3.93
C PRO A 56 14.96 -6.71 -4.74
N GLY A 57 14.90 -5.38 -4.84
CA GLY A 57 13.86 -4.62 -5.51
C GLY A 57 13.05 -3.77 -4.55
N LEU A 58 12.25 -2.87 -5.11
CA LEU A 58 11.39 -1.97 -4.33
C LEU A 58 10.19 -2.72 -3.76
N ASP A 59 10.03 -2.65 -2.44
CA ASP A 59 8.81 -3.04 -1.71
C ASP A 59 8.20 -1.81 -1.06
N ASP A 60 6.89 -1.55 -1.28
CA ASP A 60 6.22 -0.32 -0.82
C ASP A 60 4.74 -0.57 -0.49
N GLY A 61 4.08 0.45 0.06
CA GLY A 61 2.64 0.52 0.26
C GLY A 61 2.02 -0.53 1.19
N PRO A 62 2.61 -0.84 2.37
CA PRO A 62 2.07 -1.87 3.25
C PRO A 62 0.77 -1.42 3.92
N ASP A 63 -0.27 -2.28 3.87
CA ASP A 63 -1.50 -2.09 4.62
C ASP A 63 -1.96 -3.40 5.28
N TYR A 64 -2.54 -3.29 6.47
CA TYR A 64 -2.97 -4.45 7.23
C TYR A 64 -4.31 -5.01 6.74
N SER A 65 -4.46 -6.33 6.78
CA SER A 65 -5.78 -6.94 6.75
C SER A 65 -6.56 -6.55 8.01
N PRO A 66 -7.91 -6.40 7.93
CA PRO A 66 -8.70 -5.96 9.07
C PRO A 66 -8.68 -6.93 10.27
N ASP A 67 -8.37 -8.21 10.05
CA ASP A 67 -8.17 -9.21 11.09
C ASP A 67 -6.76 -9.20 11.72
N GLY A 68 -5.86 -8.34 11.19
CA GLY A 68 -4.49 -8.21 11.67
C GLY A 68 -3.56 -9.39 11.40
N GLN A 69 -3.97 -10.36 10.56
CA GLN A 69 -3.15 -11.54 10.28
C GLN A 69 -2.15 -11.31 9.15
N TYR A 70 -2.45 -10.39 8.23
CA TYR A 70 -1.65 -10.17 7.03
C TYR A 70 -1.32 -8.71 6.81
N LEU A 71 -0.22 -8.50 6.08
CA LEU A 71 0.13 -7.24 5.40
C LEU A 71 0.04 -7.46 3.90
N TYR A 72 -0.66 -6.59 3.21
CA TYR A 72 -0.64 -6.45 1.75
C TYR A 72 0.34 -5.34 1.40
N PHE A 73 1.12 -5.54 0.36
CA PHE A 73 2.14 -4.59 -0.09
C PHE A 73 2.37 -4.75 -1.58
N ASN A 74 3.08 -3.86 -2.19
CA ASN A 74 3.51 -4.00 -3.57
C ASN A 74 5.01 -4.23 -3.66
N SER A 75 5.44 -5.02 -4.65
CA SER A 75 6.83 -5.43 -4.86
C SER A 75 7.15 -5.61 -6.33
N GLU A 76 8.34 -5.16 -6.74
CA GLU A 76 8.83 -5.34 -8.12
C GLU A 76 9.71 -6.60 -8.31
N ARG A 77 9.85 -7.45 -7.30
CA ARG A 77 10.75 -8.63 -7.29
C ARG A 77 10.51 -9.64 -8.42
N THR A 78 9.37 -9.57 -9.10
CA THR A 78 9.03 -10.40 -10.28
C THR A 78 9.12 -9.66 -11.61
N GLY A 79 9.75 -8.47 -11.63
CA GLY A 79 10.05 -7.69 -12.83
C GLY A 79 9.05 -6.57 -13.16
N THR A 80 7.81 -6.66 -12.64
CA THR A 80 6.81 -5.58 -12.64
C THR A 80 6.29 -5.39 -11.22
N MET A 81 5.80 -4.20 -10.91
CA MET A 81 5.22 -3.93 -9.61
C MET A 81 3.91 -4.69 -9.46
N GLN A 82 3.85 -5.63 -8.52
CA GLN A 82 2.69 -6.47 -8.26
C GLN A 82 2.28 -6.43 -6.80
N VAL A 83 1.02 -6.72 -6.54
CA VAL A 83 0.51 -6.86 -5.16
C VAL A 83 0.94 -8.21 -4.59
N TRP A 84 1.43 -8.16 -3.35
CA TRP A 84 1.85 -9.30 -2.54
C TRP A 84 1.14 -9.29 -1.19
N ARG A 85 1.17 -10.42 -0.53
CA ARG A 85 0.70 -10.58 0.85
C ARG A 85 1.75 -11.34 1.66
N MET A 86 1.88 -11.01 2.94
CA MET A 86 2.68 -11.77 3.92
C MET A 86 1.96 -11.83 5.27
N ARG A 87 2.37 -12.72 6.15
CA ARG A 87 1.97 -12.63 7.55
C ARG A 87 2.61 -11.40 8.21
N THR A 88 2.02 -10.91 9.30
CA THR A 88 2.52 -9.71 9.99
C THR A 88 3.90 -9.90 10.64
N ASP A 89 4.38 -11.14 10.71
CA ASP A 89 5.75 -11.45 11.10
C ASP A 89 6.75 -11.50 9.92
N GLY A 90 6.30 -11.19 8.68
CA GLY A 90 7.10 -11.21 7.46
C GLY A 90 7.17 -12.58 6.77
N SER A 91 6.59 -13.63 7.34
CA SER A 91 6.57 -14.98 6.76
C SER A 91 5.45 -15.13 5.71
N ASP A 92 5.45 -16.26 4.99
CA ASP A 92 4.41 -16.67 4.03
C ASP A 92 4.13 -15.59 2.95
N GLN A 93 5.20 -15.05 2.35
CA GLN A 93 5.09 -14.04 1.29
C GLN A 93 4.57 -14.67 0.01
N ARG A 94 3.44 -14.17 -0.51
CA ARG A 94 2.77 -14.70 -1.71
C ARG A 94 2.37 -13.58 -2.64
N GLN A 95 2.60 -13.79 -3.93
CA GLN A 95 2.10 -12.90 -4.98
C GLN A 95 0.58 -13.02 -5.13
N ILE A 96 -0.10 -11.90 -5.23
CA ILE A 96 -1.57 -11.81 -5.36
C ILE A 96 -1.97 -11.43 -6.78
N THR A 97 -1.26 -10.49 -7.41
CA THR A 97 -1.49 -10.11 -8.80
C THR A 97 -0.30 -10.52 -9.68
N SER A 98 -0.57 -10.88 -10.95
CA SER A 98 0.45 -11.30 -11.91
C SER A 98 0.03 -10.94 -13.34
N ASP A 99 -0.34 -9.68 -13.54
CA ASP A 99 -0.80 -9.16 -14.83
C ASP A 99 0.19 -8.16 -15.46
N ASP A 100 -0.16 -7.62 -16.62
CA ASP A 100 0.68 -6.69 -17.39
C ASP A 100 0.65 -5.24 -16.89
N TYR A 101 0.04 -4.96 -15.73
CA TYR A 101 0.04 -3.64 -15.11
C TYR A 101 1.11 -3.53 -14.02
N ASN A 102 1.44 -2.29 -13.64
CA ASN A 102 2.16 -1.99 -12.42
C ASN A 102 1.14 -1.64 -11.32
N ASN A 103 1.00 -2.53 -10.33
CA ASN A 103 -0.04 -2.50 -9.29
C ASN A 103 0.53 -1.97 -7.97
N TRP A 104 -0.05 -0.88 -7.44
CA TRP A 104 0.45 -0.11 -6.31
C TRP A 104 -0.60 0.07 -5.22
N PHE A 105 -0.16 0.23 -3.98
CA PHE A 105 -0.96 0.66 -2.83
C PHE A 105 -2.22 -0.19 -2.61
N PRO A 106 -2.06 -1.48 -2.26
CA PRO A 106 -3.18 -2.36 -1.97
C PRO A 106 -3.81 -2.03 -0.62
N HIS A 107 -5.13 -1.78 -0.61
CA HIS A 107 -5.90 -1.47 0.59
C HIS A 107 -7.05 -2.45 0.76
N PRO A 108 -6.98 -3.36 1.76
CA PRO A 108 -8.11 -4.23 2.11
C PRO A 108 -9.31 -3.42 2.62
N SER A 109 -10.52 -3.84 2.25
CA SER A 109 -11.74 -3.25 2.82
C SER A 109 -11.90 -3.62 4.29
N PRO A 110 -12.53 -2.77 5.13
CA PRO A 110 -12.73 -3.03 6.56
C PRO A 110 -13.48 -4.34 6.87
N ASP A 111 -14.37 -4.79 5.98
CA ASP A 111 -15.09 -6.06 6.12
C ASP A 111 -14.29 -7.29 5.65
N GLY A 112 -13.07 -7.10 5.16
CA GLY A 112 -12.17 -8.16 4.70
C GLY A 112 -12.60 -8.87 3.41
N LYS A 113 -13.49 -8.28 2.61
CA LYS A 113 -13.98 -8.93 1.39
C LYS A 113 -13.28 -8.48 0.12
N TRP A 114 -12.76 -7.25 0.10
CA TRP A 114 -12.25 -6.63 -1.10
C TRP A 114 -10.82 -6.12 -0.91
N LEU A 115 -10.08 -6.08 -2.01
CA LEU A 115 -8.79 -5.43 -2.12
C LEU A 115 -8.85 -4.42 -3.25
N VAL A 116 -8.66 -3.15 -2.95
CA VAL A 116 -8.52 -2.08 -3.93
C VAL A 116 -7.04 -1.72 -4.11
N PHE A 117 -6.64 -1.37 -5.32
CA PHE A 117 -5.28 -0.94 -5.64
C PHE A 117 -5.24 -0.06 -6.88
N LEU A 118 -4.15 0.69 -7.03
CA LEU A 118 -3.90 1.56 -8.19
C LEU A 118 -3.09 0.82 -9.23
N SER A 119 -3.47 0.91 -10.50
CA SER A 119 -2.75 0.28 -11.61
C SER A 119 -2.34 1.31 -12.65
N TYR A 120 -1.06 1.28 -13.00
CA TYR A 120 -0.48 2.00 -14.13
C TYR A 120 -0.26 1.04 -15.30
N GLU A 121 -0.18 1.59 -16.50
CA GLU A 121 0.25 0.84 -17.66
C GLU A 121 1.68 0.29 -17.46
N LYS A 122 1.98 -0.83 -18.11
CA LYS A 122 3.22 -1.61 -17.93
C LYS A 122 4.52 -0.80 -18.14
N ASP A 123 4.49 0.17 -19.03
CA ASP A 123 5.65 1.00 -19.39
C ASP A 123 5.89 2.17 -18.42
N VAL A 124 4.96 2.43 -17.51
CA VAL A 124 5.09 3.49 -16.51
C VAL A 124 5.97 3.01 -15.36
N LYS A 125 7.14 3.62 -15.21
CA LYS A 125 8.06 3.32 -14.10
C LYS A 125 7.68 4.08 -12.84
N GLY A 126 7.71 3.37 -11.70
CA GLY A 126 7.33 3.94 -10.40
C GLY A 126 5.85 4.28 -10.33
N HIS A 127 5.51 5.25 -9.50
CA HIS A 127 4.13 5.71 -9.31
C HIS A 127 4.00 7.25 -9.47
N PRO A 128 4.36 7.79 -10.66
CA PRO A 128 4.36 9.24 -10.87
C PRO A 128 2.94 9.83 -10.85
N ALA A 129 2.85 11.12 -10.52
CA ALA A 129 1.63 11.91 -10.72
C ALA A 129 1.38 12.19 -12.22
N ASN A 130 0.17 12.64 -12.54
CA ASN A 130 -0.23 13.09 -13.89
C ASN A 130 -0.12 11.98 -14.93
N LYS A 131 -0.71 10.84 -14.63
CA LYS A 131 -0.85 9.68 -15.53
C LYS A 131 -2.29 9.22 -15.63
N ASP A 132 -2.61 8.59 -16.75
CA ASP A 132 -3.81 7.76 -16.84
C ASP A 132 -3.59 6.50 -16.01
N VAL A 133 -4.50 6.26 -15.08
CA VAL A 133 -4.45 5.14 -14.13
C VAL A 133 -5.82 4.50 -13.99
N SER A 134 -5.82 3.30 -13.44
CA SER A 134 -7.04 2.58 -13.09
C SER A 134 -7.06 2.26 -11.60
N ILE A 135 -8.16 2.55 -10.93
CA ILE A 135 -8.47 1.95 -9.64
C ILE A 135 -9.10 0.59 -9.93
N ARG A 136 -8.50 -0.45 -9.40
CA ARG A 136 -8.94 -1.83 -9.62
C ARG A 136 -9.34 -2.48 -8.30
N LEU A 137 -10.24 -3.44 -8.39
CA LEU A 137 -10.84 -4.12 -7.25
C LEU A 137 -10.86 -5.62 -7.49
N MET A 138 -10.55 -6.41 -6.46
CA MET A 138 -10.69 -7.86 -6.49
C MET A 138 -11.23 -8.39 -5.15
N PRO A 139 -11.86 -9.58 -5.14
CA PRO A 139 -12.17 -10.24 -3.88
C PRO A 139 -10.89 -10.57 -3.09
N LEU A 140 -10.88 -10.31 -1.78
CA LEU A 140 -9.72 -10.58 -0.93
C LEU A 140 -9.41 -12.09 -0.85
N ALA A 141 -10.40 -12.94 -1.02
CA ALA A 141 -10.26 -14.39 -1.12
C ALA A 141 -9.65 -14.87 -2.45
N GLY A 142 -9.36 -13.95 -3.38
CA GLY A 142 -8.93 -14.25 -4.74
C GLY A 142 -10.09 -14.28 -5.73
N GLY A 143 -9.78 -14.10 -7.01
CA GLY A 143 -10.78 -14.08 -8.08
C GLY A 143 -10.46 -13.06 -9.15
N GLU A 144 -11.45 -12.71 -9.96
CA GLU A 144 -11.30 -11.78 -11.07
C GLU A 144 -11.04 -10.35 -10.59
N ILE A 145 -10.13 -9.67 -11.27
CA ILE A 145 -9.81 -8.27 -11.02
C ILE A 145 -10.66 -7.39 -11.95
N GLY A 146 -11.55 -6.61 -11.35
CA GLY A 146 -12.36 -5.63 -12.07
C GLY A 146 -11.78 -4.22 -12.05
N VAL A 147 -12.13 -3.40 -13.03
CA VAL A 147 -11.82 -1.96 -13.05
C VAL A 147 -12.98 -1.20 -12.40
N LEU A 148 -12.68 -0.51 -11.29
CA LEU A 148 -13.65 0.32 -10.58
C LEU A 148 -13.76 1.71 -11.22
N ALA A 149 -12.62 2.31 -11.57
CA ALA A 149 -12.56 3.62 -12.22
C ALA A 149 -11.30 3.76 -13.08
N LYS A 150 -11.42 4.49 -14.20
CA LYS A 150 -10.30 4.99 -15.00
C LYS A 150 -10.25 6.51 -14.84
N LEU A 151 -9.08 7.07 -14.55
CA LEU A 151 -8.96 8.49 -14.25
C LEU A 151 -7.53 8.99 -14.55
N PHE A 152 -7.42 10.32 -14.67
CA PHE A 152 -6.14 11.00 -14.67
C PHE A 152 -5.74 11.29 -13.21
N GLY A 153 -4.59 10.77 -12.77
CA GLY A 153 -4.18 10.80 -11.37
C GLY A 153 -2.74 10.33 -11.16
N GLY A 154 -2.58 9.28 -10.39
CA GLY A 154 -1.27 8.68 -10.08
C GLY A 154 -0.89 8.86 -8.62
N GLN A 155 0.33 9.34 -8.34
CA GLN A 155 0.79 9.64 -6.99
C GLN A 155 -0.22 10.52 -6.24
N GLY A 156 -0.69 10.06 -5.08
CA GLY A 156 -1.70 10.74 -4.28
C GLY A 156 -3.15 10.34 -4.60
N THR A 157 -3.39 9.46 -5.57
CA THR A 157 -4.76 9.00 -5.88
C THR A 157 -5.34 8.14 -4.76
N ILE A 158 -4.63 7.09 -4.33
CA ILE A 158 -5.01 6.24 -3.19
C ILE A 158 -3.78 5.72 -2.42
N ASN A 159 -2.77 6.55 -2.17
CA ASN A 159 -1.54 6.13 -1.48
C ASN A 159 -1.75 5.68 -0.03
N VAL A 160 -2.88 6.04 0.56
CA VAL A 160 -3.26 5.69 1.93
C VAL A 160 -4.66 5.11 1.96
N PRO A 161 -5.01 4.28 2.98
CA PRO A 161 -6.34 3.71 3.11
C PRO A 161 -7.43 4.78 3.10
N SER A 162 -8.45 4.59 2.27
CA SER A 162 -9.55 5.55 2.09
C SER A 162 -10.92 4.90 2.01
N TRP A 163 -11.05 3.66 2.47
CA TRP A 163 -12.32 2.98 2.62
C TRP A 163 -13.20 3.63 3.69
N ALA A 164 -14.49 3.75 3.41
CA ALA A 164 -15.47 4.04 4.46
C ALA A 164 -15.56 2.85 5.44
N PRO A 165 -15.81 3.11 6.74
CA PRO A 165 -15.86 2.05 7.75
C PRO A 165 -16.89 0.95 7.48
N ASP A 166 -17.93 1.24 6.70
CA ASP A 166 -18.96 0.27 6.30
C ASP A 166 -18.59 -0.56 5.06
N SER A 167 -17.40 -0.35 4.50
CA SER A 167 -16.88 -1.02 3.29
C SER A 167 -17.69 -0.81 2.01
N ARG A 168 -18.61 0.16 1.98
CA ARG A 168 -19.53 0.38 0.83
C ARG A 168 -19.04 1.44 -0.13
N SER A 169 -18.09 2.24 0.28
CA SER A 169 -17.48 3.29 -0.54
C SER A 169 -16.02 3.51 -0.19
N LEU A 170 -15.30 4.09 -1.12
CA LEU A 170 -13.94 4.56 -0.92
C LEU A 170 -13.78 5.95 -1.55
N ALA A 171 -12.85 6.74 -1.02
CA ALA A 171 -12.49 8.02 -1.59
C ALA A 171 -11.18 7.91 -2.38
N PHE A 172 -11.06 8.69 -3.44
CA PHE A 172 -9.82 8.81 -4.21
C PHE A 172 -9.69 10.21 -4.81
N VAL A 173 -8.48 10.57 -5.20
CA VAL A 173 -8.19 11.85 -5.83
C VAL A 173 -7.97 11.65 -7.34
N SER A 174 -8.67 12.43 -8.17
CA SER A 174 -8.39 12.58 -9.58
C SER A 174 -7.81 13.97 -9.84
N TYR A 175 -6.99 14.09 -10.88
CA TYR A 175 -6.36 15.35 -11.26
C TYR A 175 -7.02 15.96 -12.50
N ARG A 176 -6.95 17.24 -12.61
CA ARG A 176 -7.32 18.00 -13.81
C ARG A 176 -6.19 18.94 -14.16
N LEU A 177 -5.68 18.82 -15.39
CA LEU A 177 -4.76 19.82 -15.92
C LEU A 177 -5.51 21.13 -16.16
N LEU A 178 -5.02 22.21 -15.59
CA LEU A 178 -5.52 23.54 -15.89
C LEU A 178 -4.71 24.07 -17.07
N SER A 179 -5.40 24.49 -18.15
CA SER A 179 -4.76 25.29 -19.20
C SER A 179 -4.27 26.60 -18.58
N ARG A 180 -3.01 26.93 -18.80
CA ARG A 180 -2.43 28.24 -18.46
C ARG A 180 -2.96 29.29 -19.41
#